data_9f0cf7a86238f4300994f744c2cb0c39
#
_entry.id   9f0cf7a86238f4300994f744c2cb0c39
#
_cell.length_a   1.000
_cell.length_b   1.000
_cell.length_c   1.000
_cell.angle_alpha   90.00
_cell.angle_beta   90.00
_cell.angle_gamma   90.00
#
_symmetry.space_group_name_H-M   'P 1'
#
loop_
_entity.id
_entity.type
_entity.pdbx_description
1 polymer ?
#
loop_
_entity_poly.entity_id
_entity_poly.type
_entity_poly.pdbx_seq_one_letter_code
_entity_poly.pdbx_strand_id
1 'polypeptide(L)'
;PDIERLQIAYKNGNTAAKDILTSYSKAEFFSMLPDIEREIKVVTYIAGEGDISTDLLSPGNQAHSRADRELHAKCMISEKAQSEIKELQSKNPNKRVMLIAEKGTMGVGSSRMSGINNVALLTGKKISPYIPFVNYAPIVAGTNGISPIFLTTVSVTGGIGINLKNWSKKLDSEGKIILNNDGTPILEQNYSVETGTVLIINTEKKKLYDEKTRKELIDLSDTFTPQKLEFMRAGGSYAVVFGKKLQSQACRI
;
A
#
# COMPACT_ATOMS: atom_id res chain seq x y z
N PRO A 1 4.81 10.41 24.35
CA PRO A 1 4.89 11.54 25.29
C PRO A 1 4.00 11.28 26.50
N ASP A 2 4.50 11.66 27.65
CA ASP A 2 3.76 11.53 28.89
C ASP A 2 2.88 12.80 29.08
N ILE A 3 1.64 12.70 28.60
CA ILE A 3 0.70 13.83 28.64
C ILE A 3 0.40 14.25 30.07
N GLU A 4 0.34 13.32 31.04
CA GLU A 4 0.08 13.64 32.44
C GLU A 4 1.21 14.50 33.05
N ARG A 5 2.47 14.17 32.76
CA ARG A 5 3.61 15.00 33.16
C ARG A 5 3.57 16.39 32.55
N LEU A 6 3.21 16.51 31.31
CA LEU A 6 3.02 17.81 30.64
C LEU A 6 1.91 18.62 31.32
N GLN A 7 0.78 17.98 31.63
CA GLN A 7 -0.32 18.64 32.36
C GLN A 7 0.08 19.12 33.74
N ILE A 8 0.84 18.32 34.49
CA ILE A 8 1.39 18.72 35.81
C ILE A 8 2.36 19.89 35.65
N ALA A 9 3.27 19.81 34.68
CA ALA A 9 4.22 20.88 34.40
C ALA A 9 3.51 22.20 34.03
N TYR A 10 2.47 22.12 33.19
CA TYR A 10 1.64 23.30 32.86
C TYR A 10 0.96 23.92 34.08
N LYS A 11 0.32 23.09 34.93
CA LYS A 11 -0.31 23.55 36.17
C LYS A 11 0.70 24.25 37.12
N ASN A 12 1.96 23.85 37.04
CA ASN A 12 3.07 24.45 37.78
C ASN A 12 3.70 25.66 37.07
N GLY A 13 3.04 26.19 36.02
CA GLY A 13 3.47 27.42 35.35
C GLY A 13 4.47 27.22 34.20
N ASN A 14 4.72 25.99 33.75
CA ASN A 14 5.64 25.74 32.62
C ASN A 14 4.97 26.07 31.28
N THR A 15 5.38 27.19 30.66
CA THR A 15 4.81 27.67 29.38
C THR A 15 5.13 26.75 28.22
N ALA A 16 6.31 26.13 28.17
CA ALA A 16 6.68 25.19 27.13
C ALA A 16 5.76 23.93 27.15
N ALA A 17 5.39 23.46 28.35
CA ALA A 17 4.41 22.38 28.46
C ALA A 17 3.02 22.78 27.93
N LYS A 18 2.61 24.04 28.15
CA LYS A 18 1.38 24.60 27.55
C LYS A 18 1.41 24.56 26.03
N ASP A 19 2.51 25.01 25.44
CA ASP A 19 2.66 25.07 23.99
C ASP A 19 2.60 23.66 23.35
N ILE A 20 3.29 22.69 23.97
CA ILE A 20 3.24 21.29 23.55
C ILE A 20 1.82 20.73 23.63
N LEU A 21 1.13 20.91 24.76
CA LEU A 21 -0.25 20.45 24.93
C LEU A 21 -1.20 21.13 23.94
N THR A 22 -1.01 22.41 23.67
CA THR A 22 -1.79 23.15 22.67
C THR A 22 -1.58 22.58 21.27
N SER A 23 -0.33 22.29 20.90
CA SER A 23 -0.01 21.66 19.61
C SER A 23 -0.66 20.28 19.47
N TYR A 24 -0.62 19.46 20.52
CA TYR A 24 -1.31 18.16 20.49
C TYR A 24 -2.83 18.32 20.42
N SER A 25 -3.42 19.24 21.18
CA SER A 25 -4.89 19.46 21.16
C SER A 25 -5.40 19.90 19.79
N LYS A 26 -4.62 20.67 19.07
CA LYS A 26 -4.90 21.10 17.68
C LYS A 26 -4.51 20.08 16.61
N ALA A 27 -3.87 18.98 17.01
CA ALA A 27 -3.31 17.97 16.10
C ALA A 27 -2.39 18.57 15.00
N GLU A 28 -1.58 19.57 15.37
CA GLU A 28 -0.72 20.29 14.43
C GLU A 28 0.26 19.37 13.70
N PHE A 29 0.72 18.29 14.35
CA PHE A 29 1.57 17.28 13.74
C PHE A 29 0.94 16.60 12.51
N PHE A 30 -0.40 16.48 12.45
CA PHE A 30 -1.08 15.96 11.26
C PHE A 30 -1.14 16.98 10.13
N SER A 31 -1.29 18.26 10.45
CA SER A 31 -1.30 19.32 9.44
C SER A 31 0.05 19.53 8.78
N MET A 32 1.15 19.16 9.48
CA MET A 32 2.51 19.24 8.96
C MET A 32 2.89 18.07 8.05
N LEU A 33 2.09 17.00 8.00
CA LEU A 33 2.34 15.88 7.08
C LEU A 33 2.09 16.31 5.64
N PRO A 34 2.93 15.88 4.68
CA PRO A 34 2.72 16.19 3.29
C PRO A 34 1.40 15.60 2.79
N ASP A 35 0.81 16.26 1.82
CA ASP A 35 -0.37 15.75 1.14
C ASP A 35 -0.01 14.53 0.29
N ILE A 36 -1.03 13.70 0.03
CA ILE A 36 -0.90 12.57 -0.88
C ILE A 36 -0.75 13.13 -2.29
N GLU A 37 0.22 12.61 -3.04
CA GLU A 37 0.41 12.99 -4.45
C GLU A 37 -0.88 12.77 -5.23
N ARG A 38 -1.30 13.76 -6.02
CA ARG A 38 -2.50 13.65 -6.88
C ARG A 38 -2.35 12.58 -7.94
N GLU A 39 -1.16 12.45 -8.51
CA GLU A 39 -0.82 11.43 -9.50
C GLU A 39 0.42 10.68 -9.05
N ILE A 40 0.24 9.38 -8.80
CA ILE A 40 1.32 8.47 -8.49
C ILE A 40 1.63 7.65 -9.75
N LYS A 41 2.79 7.90 -10.35
CA LYS A 41 3.26 7.08 -11.47
C LYS A 41 3.85 5.79 -10.95
N VAL A 42 3.38 4.67 -11.49
CA VAL A 42 3.85 3.34 -11.13
C VAL A 42 4.36 2.61 -12.36
N VAL A 43 5.41 1.83 -12.18
CA VAL A 43 5.86 0.83 -13.13
C VAL A 43 5.54 -0.54 -12.56
N THR A 44 4.93 -1.39 -13.35
CA THR A 44 4.44 -2.69 -12.91
C THR A 44 5.54 -3.75 -12.90
N TYR A 45 5.49 -4.64 -11.94
CA TYR A 45 6.28 -5.87 -11.89
C TYR A 45 5.37 -7.07 -11.60
N ILE A 46 5.34 -8.04 -12.51
CA ILE A 46 4.62 -9.29 -12.33
C ILE A 46 5.43 -10.19 -11.41
N ALA A 47 4.96 -10.38 -10.18
CA ALA A 47 5.63 -11.20 -9.18
C ALA A 47 5.48 -12.71 -9.42
N GLY A 48 4.48 -13.09 -10.20
CA GLY A 48 4.20 -14.45 -10.61
C GLY A 48 2.83 -14.60 -11.26
N GLU A 49 2.63 -15.69 -11.99
CA GLU A 49 1.33 -16.13 -12.46
C GLU A 49 0.61 -16.92 -11.36
N GLY A 50 -0.69 -16.69 -11.19
CA GLY A 50 -1.51 -17.29 -10.14
C GLY A 50 -1.40 -16.55 -8.81
N ASP A 51 -1.81 -17.23 -7.75
CA ASP A 51 -1.90 -16.65 -6.42
C ASP A 51 -0.52 -16.38 -5.82
N ILE A 52 -0.34 -15.18 -5.31
CA ILE A 52 0.86 -14.80 -4.55
C ILE A 52 0.53 -14.95 -3.06
N SER A 53 1.17 -15.92 -2.42
CA SER A 53 0.96 -16.18 -1.00
C SER A 53 1.71 -15.18 -0.10
N THR A 54 1.22 -15.02 1.12
CA THR A 54 1.96 -14.24 2.14
C THR A 54 3.25 -14.94 2.58
N ASP A 55 3.38 -16.25 2.35
CA ASP A 55 4.64 -16.98 2.57
C ASP A 55 5.71 -16.61 1.54
N LEU A 56 5.32 -16.31 0.29
CA LEU A 56 6.25 -15.82 -0.72
C LEU A 56 6.76 -14.41 -0.35
N LEU A 57 5.90 -13.58 0.23
CA LEU A 57 6.24 -12.22 0.65
C LEU A 57 6.97 -12.15 2.00
N SER A 58 6.77 -13.14 2.87
CA SER A 58 7.37 -13.23 4.21
C SER A 58 7.46 -14.70 4.65
N PRO A 59 8.51 -15.41 4.23
CA PRO A 59 8.64 -16.85 4.48
C PRO A 59 8.58 -17.22 5.97
N GLY A 60 7.75 -18.23 6.30
CA GLY A 60 7.58 -18.67 7.68
C GLY A 60 8.85 -19.25 8.30
N ASN A 61 9.66 -19.97 7.50
CA ASN A 61 10.95 -20.51 7.92
C ASN A 61 12.01 -19.43 8.20
N GLN A 62 11.79 -18.19 7.79
CA GLN A 62 12.63 -17.03 8.06
C GLN A 62 12.04 -16.10 9.15
N ALA A 63 11.12 -16.61 9.95
CA ALA A 63 10.44 -15.80 10.97
C ALA A 63 11.39 -15.16 11.99
N HIS A 64 12.54 -15.80 12.26
CA HIS A 64 13.58 -15.30 13.17
C HIS A 64 14.20 -13.98 12.70
N SER A 65 14.21 -13.71 11.39
CA SER A 65 14.77 -12.44 10.83
C SER A 65 13.79 -11.26 10.86
N ARG A 66 12.52 -11.47 11.28
CA ARG A 66 11.48 -10.42 11.24
C ARG A 66 11.77 -9.20 12.12
N ALA A 67 12.58 -9.38 13.16
CA ALA A 67 13.02 -8.27 14.01
C ALA A 67 13.92 -7.29 13.25
N ASP A 68 14.72 -7.78 12.30
CA ASP A 68 15.52 -6.99 11.37
C ASP A 68 14.76 -6.92 10.03
N ARG A 69 14.07 -5.81 9.78
CA ARG A 69 13.22 -5.64 8.60
C ARG A 69 14.02 -5.69 7.29
N GLU A 70 15.23 -5.15 7.27
CA GLU A 70 16.07 -5.12 6.06
C GLU A 70 16.59 -6.53 5.74
N LEU A 71 16.98 -7.28 6.75
CA LEU A 71 17.37 -8.68 6.60
C LEU A 71 16.19 -9.52 6.13
N HIS A 72 15.02 -9.35 6.74
CA HIS A 72 13.83 -10.12 6.38
C HIS A 72 13.32 -9.82 4.97
N ALA A 73 13.44 -8.57 4.51
CA ALA A 73 13.06 -8.21 3.15
C ALA A 73 13.89 -8.93 2.07
N LYS A 74 15.14 -9.32 2.38
CA LYS A 74 15.97 -10.12 1.48
C LYS A 74 15.47 -11.56 1.30
N CYS A 75 14.57 -12.01 2.16
CA CYS A 75 14.03 -13.37 2.10
C CYS A 75 12.76 -13.49 1.25
N MET A 76 12.13 -12.36 0.85
CA MET A 76 10.92 -12.39 0.03
C MET A 76 11.24 -12.70 -1.43
N ILE A 77 10.32 -13.40 -2.12
CA ILE A 77 10.45 -13.78 -3.54
C ILE A 77 11.84 -14.36 -3.86
N SER A 78 12.16 -14.53 -5.13
CA SER A 78 13.49 -15.02 -5.52
C SER A 78 14.52 -13.87 -5.61
N GLU A 79 15.82 -14.17 -5.44
CA GLU A 79 16.89 -13.21 -5.63
C GLU A 79 16.89 -12.62 -7.05
N LYS A 80 16.53 -13.43 -8.06
CA LYS A 80 16.36 -12.98 -9.44
C LYS A 80 15.27 -11.90 -9.52
N ALA A 81 14.09 -12.14 -8.96
CA ALA A 81 12.99 -11.17 -8.95
C ALA A 81 13.37 -9.88 -8.20
N GLN A 82 14.09 -9.99 -7.08
CA GLN A 82 14.59 -8.81 -6.36
C GLN A 82 15.56 -7.99 -7.21
N SER A 83 16.42 -8.65 -7.97
CA SER A 83 17.39 -7.98 -8.87
C SER A 83 16.66 -7.28 -10.02
N GLU A 84 15.68 -7.94 -10.62
CA GLU A 84 14.85 -7.38 -11.69
C GLU A 84 14.05 -6.15 -11.21
N ILE A 85 13.48 -6.19 -9.99
CA ILE A 85 12.80 -5.04 -9.39
C ILE A 85 13.75 -3.86 -9.18
N LYS A 86 14.96 -4.11 -8.68
CA LYS A 86 15.98 -3.06 -8.49
C LYS A 86 16.40 -2.46 -9.82
N GLU A 87 16.58 -3.27 -10.85
CA GLU A 87 16.87 -2.80 -12.20
C GLU A 87 15.73 -1.95 -12.77
N LEU A 88 14.49 -2.41 -12.59
CA LEU A 88 13.29 -1.69 -13.00
C LEU A 88 13.20 -0.31 -12.31
N GLN A 89 13.50 -0.25 -11.02
CA GLN A 89 13.56 1.00 -10.26
C GLN A 89 14.65 1.94 -10.77
N SER A 90 15.83 1.41 -11.05
CA SER A 90 16.94 2.23 -11.56
C SER A 90 16.64 2.85 -12.92
N LYS A 91 15.94 2.12 -13.78
CA LYS A 91 15.46 2.62 -15.09
C LYS A 91 14.26 3.59 -14.96
N ASN A 92 13.60 3.60 -13.81
CA ASN A 92 12.40 4.41 -13.57
C ASN A 92 12.49 5.20 -12.25
N PRO A 93 13.48 6.10 -12.08
CA PRO A 93 13.80 6.72 -10.79
C PRO A 93 12.66 7.57 -10.19
N ASN A 94 11.72 8.03 -11.03
CA ASN A 94 10.58 8.87 -10.62
C ASN A 94 9.26 8.09 -10.56
N LYS A 95 9.29 6.76 -10.66
CA LYS A 95 8.11 5.91 -10.57
C LYS A 95 8.23 4.96 -9.40
N ARG A 96 7.10 4.58 -8.81
CA ARG A 96 7.05 3.51 -7.80
C ARG A 96 6.83 2.18 -8.49
N VAL A 97 7.30 1.10 -7.88
CA VAL A 97 7.00 -0.24 -8.39
C VAL A 97 5.68 -0.72 -7.80
N MET A 98 4.79 -1.19 -8.65
CA MET A 98 3.57 -1.91 -8.28
C MET A 98 3.78 -3.40 -8.48
N LEU A 99 3.69 -4.17 -7.41
CA LEU A 99 3.84 -5.63 -7.44
C LEU A 99 2.50 -6.28 -7.78
N ILE A 100 2.47 -7.16 -8.77
CA ILE A 100 1.23 -7.73 -9.31
C ILE A 100 1.24 -9.26 -9.24
N ALA A 101 0.12 -9.84 -8.77
CA ALA A 101 -0.24 -11.24 -8.98
C ALA A 101 -1.03 -11.35 -10.30
N GLU A 102 -0.43 -11.91 -11.35
CA GLU A 102 -1.08 -12.09 -12.63
C GLU A 102 -1.94 -13.36 -12.64
N LYS A 103 -3.15 -13.29 -13.17
CA LYS A 103 -4.16 -14.38 -13.17
C LYS A 103 -4.42 -14.96 -11.78
N GLY A 104 -4.15 -14.18 -10.73
CA GLY A 104 -4.24 -14.65 -9.36
C GLY A 104 -4.60 -13.56 -8.35
N THR A 105 -4.70 -14.01 -7.10
CA THR A 105 -5.00 -13.18 -5.93
C THR A 105 -3.71 -12.83 -5.19
N MET A 106 -3.53 -11.56 -4.87
CA MET A 106 -2.39 -11.09 -4.07
C MET A 106 -2.63 -11.35 -2.58
N GLY A 107 -1.66 -11.95 -1.90
CA GLY A 107 -1.63 -12.07 -0.44
C GLY A 107 -2.51 -13.19 0.11
N VAL A 108 -2.59 -14.32 -0.56
CA VAL A 108 -3.30 -15.51 -0.09
C VAL A 108 -2.59 -16.12 1.12
N GLY A 109 -3.36 -16.59 2.10
CA GLY A 109 -2.86 -17.20 3.33
C GLY A 109 -3.05 -16.33 4.56
N SER A 110 -2.11 -16.41 5.52
CA SER A 110 -2.22 -15.68 6.79
C SER A 110 -1.88 -14.20 6.63
N SER A 111 -2.54 -13.33 7.42
CA SER A 111 -2.18 -11.92 7.48
C SER A 111 -0.79 -11.74 8.09
N ARG A 112 0.17 -11.24 7.30
CA ARG A 112 1.53 -10.94 7.75
C ARG A 112 1.90 -9.52 7.40
N MET A 113 1.94 -8.67 8.43
CA MET A 113 2.42 -7.29 8.28
C MET A 113 3.86 -7.26 7.74
N SER A 114 4.68 -8.26 8.09
CA SER A 114 6.05 -8.39 7.57
C SER A 114 6.08 -8.54 6.04
N GLY A 115 5.08 -9.20 5.43
CA GLY A 115 5.01 -9.30 3.97
C GLY A 115 4.87 -7.94 3.30
N ILE A 116 3.96 -7.09 3.79
CA ILE A 116 3.79 -5.74 3.21
C ILE A 116 4.97 -4.81 3.54
N ASN A 117 5.60 -4.99 4.71
CA ASN A 117 6.83 -4.27 5.05
C ASN A 117 7.98 -4.65 4.12
N ASN A 118 8.11 -5.93 3.76
CA ASN A 118 9.11 -6.41 2.81
C ASN A 118 8.88 -5.81 1.42
N VAL A 119 7.62 -5.77 0.96
CA VAL A 119 7.27 -5.10 -0.31
C VAL A 119 7.68 -3.62 -0.25
N ALA A 120 7.38 -2.92 0.84
CA ALA A 120 7.75 -1.51 1.00
C ALA A 120 9.27 -1.31 0.91
N LEU A 121 10.06 -2.15 1.58
CA LEU A 121 11.52 -2.07 1.58
C LEU A 121 12.13 -2.41 0.21
N LEU A 122 11.57 -3.40 -0.46
CA LEU A 122 12.07 -3.80 -1.79
C LEU A 122 11.69 -2.79 -2.88
N THR A 123 10.46 -2.28 -2.85
CA THR A 123 9.89 -1.40 -3.89
C THR A 123 9.97 0.07 -3.55
N GLY A 124 10.31 0.42 -2.31
CA GLY A 124 10.44 1.80 -1.84
C GLY A 124 11.78 2.42 -2.16
N LYS A 125 11.82 3.75 -2.23
CA LYS A 125 13.09 4.48 -2.10
C LYS A 125 13.56 4.36 -0.65
N LYS A 126 14.89 4.45 -0.39
CA LYS A 126 15.45 4.40 0.97
C LYS A 126 14.61 5.22 1.94
N ILE A 127 14.03 4.55 2.93
CA ILE A 127 13.18 5.18 3.94
C ILE A 127 14.08 6.05 4.81
N SER A 128 13.98 7.36 4.65
CA SER A 128 14.50 8.25 5.67
C SER A 128 13.54 8.18 6.88
N PRO A 129 14.03 7.97 8.10
CA PRO A 129 13.17 7.98 9.29
C PRO A 129 12.45 9.32 9.51
N TYR A 130 12.84 10.35 8.78
CA TYR A 130 12.28 11.70 8.86
C TYR A 130 11.30 12.04 7.73
N ILE A 131 11.11 11.14 6.74
CA ILE A 131 10.17 11.38 5.63
C ILE A 131 8.89 10.57 5.91
N PRO A 132 7.72 11.23 5.91
CA PRO A 132 6.43 10.55 6.09
C PRO A 132 6.23 9.41 5.10
N PHE A 133 5.60 8.35 5.55
CA PHE A 133 5.40 7.07 4.86
C PHE A 133 4.62 7.20 3.54
N VAL A 134 3.89 8.29 3.37
CA VAL A 134 3.08 8.63 2.19
C VAL A 134 3.81 8.42 0.85
N ASN A 135 5.09 8.77 0.79
CA ASN A 135 5.88 8.65 -0.45
C ASN A 135 6.51 7.27 -0.65
N TYR A 136 6.30 6.35 0.30
CA TYR A 136 6.91 5.00 0.31
C TYR A 136 5.89 3.90 0.53
N ALA A 137 4.60 4.25 0.53
CA ALA A 137 3.54 3.27 0.67
C ALA A 137 3.72 2.14 -0.37
N PRO A 138 3.75 0.88 0.07
CA PRO A 138 3.81 -0.24 -0.86
C PRO A 138 2.57 -0.28 -1.73
N ILE A 139 2.74 -0.60 -3.00
CA ILE A 139 1.65 -0.72 -3.96
C ILE A 139 1.61 -2.16 -4.45
N VAL A 140 0.49 -2.82 -4.17
CA VAL A 140 0.26 -4.21 -4.57
C VAL A 140 -1.05 -4.33 -5.32
N ALA A 141 -1.10 -5.25 -6.26
CA ALA A 141 -2.30 -5.50 -7.05
C ALA A 141 -2.47 -7.00 -7.35
N GLY A 142 -3.68 -7.39 -7.64
CA GLY A 142 -3.99 -8.72 -8.14
C GLY A 142 -5.05 -8.65 -9.22
N THR A 143 -4.94 -9.47 -10.24
CA THR A 143 -5.92 -9.53 -11.34
C THR A 143 -7.24 -10.13 -10.87
N ASN A 144 -7.17 -11.15 -9.98
CA ASN A 144 -8.32 -11.72 -9.29
C ASN A 144 -8.59 -11.05 -7.93
N GLY A 145 -7.91 -9.91 -7.67
CA GLY A 145 -8.08 -9.14 -6.47
C GLY A 145 -6.97 -9.33 -5.45
N ILE A 146 -7.24 -8.86 -4.23
CA ILE A 146 -6.37 -9.01 -3.08
C ILE A 146 -7.15 -9.76 -2.01
N SER A 147 -6.51 -10.75 -1.38
CA SER A 147 -7.12 -11.46 -0.24
C SER A 147 -7.64 -10.45 0.79
N PRO A 148 -8.90 -10.57 1.28
CA PRO A 148 -9.50 -9.57 2.17
C PRO A 148 -8.68 -9.30 3.42
N ILE A 149 -8.08 -10.35 4.02
CA ILE A 149 -7.23 -10.23 5.20
C ILE A 149 -5.95 -9.47 4.87
N PHE A 150 -5.34 -9.75 3.71
CA PHE A 150 -4.13 -9.05 3.27
C PHE A 150 -4.44 -7.61 2.87
N LEU A 151 -5.58 -7.34 2.22
CA LEU A 151 -6.02 -5.99 1.89
C LEU A 151 -6.19 -5.12 3.16
N THR A 152 -6.73 -5.71 4.24
CA THR A 152 -6.78 -5.03 5.54
C THR A 152 -5.38 -4.71 6.03
N THR A 153 -4.44 -5.66 5.96
CA THR A 153 -3.04 -5.45 6.35
C THR A 153 -2.39 -4.33 5.51
N VAL A 154 -2.58 -4.34 4.20
CA VAL A 154 -2.11 -3.27 3.30
C VAL A 154 -2.66 -1.91 3.74
N SER A 155 -3.96 -1.83 4.00
CA SER A 155 -4.62 -0.58 4.37
C SER A 155 -4.14 -0.05 5.72
N VAL A 156 -4.02 -0.90 6.75
CA VAL A 156 -3.58 -0.46 8.10
C VAL A 156 -2.11 -0.06 8.15
N THR A 157 -1.31 -0.48 7.18
CA THR A 157 0.08 -0.03 7.02
C THR A 157 0.23 1.22 6.16
N GLY A 158 -0.86 1.77 5.65
CA GLY A 158 -0.85 2.92 4.74
C GLY A 158 -0.49 2.58 3.29
N GLY A 159 -0.50 1.29 2.93
CA GLY A 159 -0.24 0.82 1.57
C GLY A 159 -1.45 1.01 0.63
N ILE A 160 -1.20 0.81 -0.65
CA ILE A 160 -2.21 0.88 -1.72
C ILE A 160 -2.44 -0.53 -2.25
N GLY A 161 -3.65 -1.03 -2.11
CA GLY A 161 -4.09 -2.31 -2.65
C GLY A 161 -5.09 -2.12 -3.80
N ILE A 162 -4.82 -2.70 -4.96
CA ILE A 162 -5.61 -2.50 -6.18
C ILE A 162 -6.12 -3.84 -6.72
N ASN A 163 -7.42 -3.92 -6.94
CA ASN A 163 -8.03 -5.00 -7.70
C ASN A 163 -8.04 -4.60 -9.18
N LEU A 164 -7.13 -5.19 -9.97
CA LEU A 164 -6.96 -4.77 -11.36
C LEU A 164 -8.16 -5.10 -12.25
N LYS A 165 -8.86 -6.22 -12.00
CA LYS A 165 -10.04 -6.64 -12.79
C LYS A 165 -9.79 -6.60 -14.29
N ASN A 166 -8.55 -6.87 -14.73
CA ASN A 166 -8.16 -6.80 -16.15
C ASN A 166 -8.52 -8.06 -16.92
N TRP A 167 -9.16 -9.04 -16.27
CA TRP A 167 -9.73 -10.22 -16.90
C TRP A 167 -11.24 -10.28 -16.64
N SER A 168 -12.01 -10.60 -17.66
CA SER A 168 -13.45 -10.86 -17.58
C SER A 168 -13.81 -12.20 -18.22
N LYS A 169 -14.96 -12.74 -17.85
CA LYS A 169 -15.50 -13.91 -18.52
C LYS A 169 -15.91 -13.52 -19.94
N LYS A 170 -15.44 -14.26 -20.92
CA LYS A 170 -15.81 -14.03 -22.31
C LYS A 170 -17.27 -14.37 -22.51
N LEU A 171 -17.99 -13.47 -23.17
CA LEU A 171 -19.40 -13.65 -23.47
C LEU A 171 -19.59 -13.90 -24.97
N ASP A 172 -20.61 -14.67 -25.33
CA ASP A 172 -21.07 -14.82 -26.71
C ASP A 172 -21.94 -13.61 -27.15
N SER A 173 -22.46 -13.67 -28.36
CA SER A 173 -23.34 -12.62 -28.92
C SER A 173 -24.67 -12.45 -28.17
N GLU A 174 -25.08 -13.46 -27.38
CA GLU A 174 -26.30 -13.46 -26.58
C GLU A 174 -26.02 -13.07 -25.11
N GLY A 175 -24.75 -12.76 -24.72
CA GLY A 175 -24.33 -12.40 -23.37
C GLY A 175 -24.16 -13.58 -22.42
N LYS A 176 -24.09 -14.83 -22.95
CA LYS A 176 -23.82 -16.02 -22.14
C LYS A 176 -22.33 -16.27 -22.02
N ILE A 177 -21.91 -16.81 -20.86
CA ILE A 177 -20.50 -17.13 -20.61
C ILE A 177 -20.07 -18.29 -21.53
N ILE A 178 -18.99 -18.08 -22.26
CA ILE A 178 -18.38 -19.13 -23.09
C ILE A 178 -17.53 -20.01 -22.16
N LEU A 179 -17.71 -21.31 -22.22
CA LEU A 179 -16.99 -22.30 -21.41
C LEU A 179 -15.99 -23.09 -22.26
N ASN A 180 -14.91 -23.51 -21.63
CA ASN A 180 -13.97 -24.50 -22.15
C ASN A 180 -14.62 -25.92 -22.18
N ASN A 181 -13.93 -26.89 -22.79
CA ASN A 181 -14.38 -28.29 -22.83
C ASN A 181 -14.52 -28.94 -21.45
N ASP A 182 -13.82 -28.42 -20.42
CA ASP A 182 -13.88 -28.85 -19.01
C ASP A 182 -14.96 -28.12 -18.19
N GLY A 183 -15.75 -27.24 -18.81
CA GLY A 183 -16.79 -26.44 -18.17
C GLY A 183 -16.30 -25.17 -17.46
N THR A 184 -15.01 -24.83 -17.56
CA THR A 184 -14.49 -23.58 -16.98
C THR A 184 -14.75 -22.39 -17.89
N PRO A 185 -15.01 -21.17 -17.35
CA PRO A 185 -15.17 -19.98 -18.16
C PRO A 185 -13.91 -19.61 -18.94
N ILE A 186 -14.08 -19.33 -20.24
CA ILE A 186 -13.02 -18.68 -21.00
C ILE A 186 -12.88 -17.24 -20.51
N LEU A 187 -11.64 -16.82 -20.21
CA LEU A 187 -11.35 -15.46 -19.81
C LEU A 187 -10.82 -14.67 -20.99
N GLU A 188 -11.20 -13.41 -21.08
CA GLU A 188 -10.64 -12.43 -22.00
C GLU A 188 -9.99 -11.29 -21.24
N GLN A 189 -8.91 -10.76 -21.79
CA GLN A 189 -8.16 -9.68 -21.19
C GLN A 189 -8.73 -8.34 -21.63
N ASN A 190 -9.22 -7.53 -20.67
CA ASN A 190 -9.78 -6.22 -20.94
C ASN A 190 -8.71 -5.19 -21.31
N TYR A 191 -7.52 -5.34 -20.72
CA TYR A 191 -6.31 -4.55 -20.99
C TYR A 191 -5.08 -5.31 -20.51
N SER A 192 -3.96 -5.14 -21.22
CA SER A 192 -2.71 -5.81 -20.87
C SER A 192 -1.97 -5.03 -19.77
N VAL A 193 -1.41 -5.79 -18.83
CA VAL A 193 -0.46 -5.27 -17.82
C VAL A 193 0.72 -6.24 -17.78
N GLU A 194 1.86 -5.79 -18.25
CA GLU A 194 3.09 -6.56 -18.29
C GLU A 194 4.13 -5.90 -17.37
N THR A 195 5.19 -6.63 -17.04
CA THR A 195 6.32 -6.02 -16.34
C THR A 195 6.89 -4.87 -17.16
N GLY A 196 7.00 -3.69 -16.55
CA GLY A 196 7.45 -2.47 -17.22
C GLY A 196 6.32 -1.58 -17.75
N THR A 197 5.06 -2.02 -17.73
CA THR A 197 3.92 -1.15 -18.06
C THR A 197 3.88 0.02 -17.08
N VAL A 198 3.66 1.23 -17.60
CA VAL A 198 3.52 2.42 -16.74
C VAL A 198 2.06 2.80 -16.60
N LEU A 199 1.62 2.90 -15.35
CA LEU A 199 0.26 3.29 -15.01
C LEU A 199 0.29 4.56 -14.14
N ILE A 200 -0.83 5.28 -14.12
CA ILE A 200 -1.02 6.48 -13.29
C ILE A 200 -2.19 6.21 -12.33
N ILE A 201 -1.91 6.26 -11.05
CA ILE A 201 -2.91 6.26 -10.00
C ILE A 201 -3.26 7.72 -9.72
N ASN A 202 -4.46 8.16 -10.08
CA ASN A 202 -4.96 9.48 -9.71
C ASN A 202 -5.77 9.35 -8.42
N THR A 203 -5.23 9.86 -7.32
CA THR A 203 -5.81 9.74 -5.98
C THR A 203 -7.01 10.66 -5.77
N GLU A 204 -7.05 11.80 -6.45
CA GLU A 204 -8.14 12.77 -6.38
C GLU A 204 -9.36 12.28 -7.17
N LYS A 205 -9.15 11.88 -8.43
CA LYS A 205 -10.20 11.31 -9.28
C LYS A 205 -10.54 9.87 -8.91
N LYS A 206 -9.69 9.22 -8.09
CA LYS A 206 -9.82 7.82 -7.69
C LYS A 206 -9.90 6.88 -8.88
N LYS A 207 -8.97 7.03 -9.80
CA LYS A 207 -8.93 6.29 -11.07
C LYS A 207 -7.53 5.78 -11.37
N LEU A 208 -7.45 4.63 -12.05
CA LEU A 208 -6.24 4.12 -12.66
C LEU A 208 -6.26 4.40 -14.16
N TYR A 209 -5.16 4.91 -14.68
CA TYR A 209 -5.00 5.21 -16.11
C TYR A 209 -3.78 4.49 -16.68
N ASP A 210 -3.87 4.11 -17.94
CA ASP A 210 -2.69 3.82 -18.74
C ASP A 210 -1.93 5.13 -19.02
N GLU A 211 -0.61 5.17 -18.77
CA GLU A 211 0.16 6.40 -18.93
C GLU A 211 0.24 6.82 -20.40
N LYS A 212 0.44 5.85 -21.29
CA LYS A 212 0.71 6.10 -22.72
C LYS A 212 -0.56 6.58 -23.44
N THR A 213 -1.67 5.93 -23.20
CA THR A 213 -2.95 6.22 -23.92
C THR A 213 -3.84 7.19 -23.17
N ARG A 214 -3.57 7.42 -21.89
CA ARG A 214 -4.43 8.19 -20.95
C ARG A 214 -5.84 7.59 -20.80
N LYS A 215 -6.04 6.36 -21.26
CA LYS A 215 -7.30 5.64 -21.09
C LYS A 215 -7.52 5.31 -19.61
N GLU A 216 -8.72 5.57 -19.12
CA GLU A 216 -9.16 5.09 -17.81
C GLU A 216 -9.31 3.55 -17.89
N LEU A 217 -8.71 2.86 -16.89
CA LEU A 217 -8.73 1.40 -16.79
C LEU A 217 -9.71 0.95 -15.72
N ILE A 218 -9.64 1.53 -14.52
CA ILE A 218 -10.44 1.13 -13.36
C ILE A 218 -10.81 2.30 -12.48
N ASP A 219 -11.97 2.17 -11.80
CA ASP A 219 -12.36 2.98 -10.66
C ASP A 219 -11.68 2.47 -9.36
N LEU A 220 -11.10 3.39 -8.60
CA LEU A 220 -10.41 3.14 -7.35
C LEU A 220 -11.12 3.74 -6.13
N SER A 221 -12.41 4.04 -6.22
CA SER A 221 -13.18 4.65 -5.14
C SER A 221 -13.14 3.82 -3.85
N ASP A 222 -13.15 2.49 -3.97
CA ASP A 222 -13.00 1.57 -2.83
C ASP A 222 -11.58 1.54 -2.26
N THR A 223 -10.58 1.87 -3.08
CA THR A 223 -9.17 1.95 -2.66
C THR A 223 -8.90 3.26 -1.91
N PHE A 224 -9.51 4.37 -2.32
CA PHE A 224 -9.27 5.70 -1.77
C PHE A 224 -10.48 6.23 -1.00
N THR A 225 -10.91 5.49 0.04
CA THR A 225 -11.89 6.00 1.02
C THR A 225 -11.24 7.05 1.93
N PRO A 226 -11.99 7.98 2.53
CA PRO A 226 -11.44 8.98 3.44
C PRO A 226 -10.56 8.39 4.54
N GLN A 227 -10.97 7.27 5.13
CA GLN A 227 -10.22 6.57 6.17
C GLN A 227 -8.87 6.01 5.65
N LYS A 228 -8.88 5.40 4.47
CA LYS A 228 -7.64 4.85 3.87
C LYS A 228 -6.67 5.97 3.48
N LEU A 229 -7.18 7.10 2.99
CA LEU A 229 -6.36 8.30 2.71
C LEU A 229 -5.74 8.86 3.99
N GLU A 230 -6.48 8.88 5.12
CA GLU A 230 -5.96 9.26 6.42
C GLU A 230 -4.82 8.31 6.86
N PHE A 231 -5.00 7.00 6.71
CA PHE A 231 -3.95 6.02 7.01
C PHE A 231 -2.71 6.17 6.12
N MET A 232 -2.90 6.38 4.82
CA MET A 232 -1.79 6.62 3.89
C MET A 232 -1.00 7.86 4.29
N ARG A 233 -1.68 8.97 4.60
CA ARG A 233 -1.06 10.22 4.99
C ARG A 233 -0.28 10.10 6.30
N ALA A 234 -0.81 9.37 7.27
CA ALA A 234 -0.20 9.19 8.59
C ALA A 234 0.88 8.09 8.64
N GLY A 235 1.01 7.28 7.57
CA GLY A 235 1.90 6.11 7.58
C GLY A 235 1.34 4.91 8.31
N GLY A 236 0.01 4.80 8.36
CA GLY A 236 -0.72 3.66 8.90
C GLY A 236 -1.71 4.01 9.99
N SER A 237 -2.57 3.04 10.30
CA SER A 237 -3.66 3.19 11.27
C SER A 237 -3.16 3.44 12.70
N TYR A 238 -2.04 2.85 13.08
CA TYR A 238 -1.48 3.04 14.42
C TYR A 238 -1.12 4.51 14.68
N ALA A 239 -0.49 5.19 13.71
CA ALA A 239 -0.17 6.60 13.82
C ALA A 239 -1.43 7.46 14.01
N VAL A 240 -2.51 7.14 13.29
CA VAL A 240 -3.81 7.81 13.43
C VAL A 240 -4.42 7.57 14.81
N VAL A 241 -4.45 6.32 15.29
CA VAL A 241 -5.02 5.97 16.59
C VAL A 241 -4.25 6.64 17.73
N PHE A 242 -2.92 6.56 17.71
CA PHE A 242 -2.08 7.23 18.72
C PHE A 242 -2.23 8.74 18.68
N GLY A 243 -2.25 9.33 17.48
CA GLY A 243 -2.44 10.77 17.32
C GLY A 243 -3.78 11.24 17.89
N LYS A 244 -4.88 10.57 17.56
CA LYS A 244 -6.22 10.88 18.11
C LYS A 244 -6.28 10.72 19.63
N LYS A 245 -5.60 9.70 20.19
CA LYS A 245 -5.50 9.52 21.65
C LYS A 245 -4.75 10.66 22.31
N LEU A 246 -3.60 11.06 21.78
CA LEU A 246 -2.83 12.21 22.28
C LEU A 246 -3.64 13.50 22.24
N GLN A 247 -4.33 13.75 21.10
CA GLN A 247 -5.22 14.89 20.96
C GLN A 247 -6.32 14.90 22.03
N SER A 248 -7.03 13.78 22.20
CA SER A 248 -8.10 13.66 23.19
C SER A 248 -7.61 13.87 24.62
N GLN A 249 -6.41 13.40 24.95
CA GLN A 249 -5.81 13.60 26.27
C GLN A 249 -5.38 15.06 26.48
N ALA A 250 -4.80 15.68 25.46
CA ALA A 250 -4.37 17.08 25.53
C ALA A 250 -5.53 18.08 25.62
N CYS A 251 -6.71 17.76 25.09
CA CYS A 251 -7.92 18.59 25.19
C CYS A 251 -8.57 18.59 26.60
N ARG A 252 -8.08 17.77 27.55
CA ARG A 252 -8.63 17.67 28.91
C ARG A 252 -7.90 18.60 29.91
N ILE A 253 -7.36 19.72 29.43
CA ILE A 253 -6.59 20.69 30.24
C ILE A 253 -7.56 21.62 30.95
#